data_70536ea9512ca78fc2678eb9a538023d
#
_entry.id   70536ea9512ca78fc2678eb9a538023d
#
_cell.length_a   1.000
_cell.length_b   1.000
_cell.length_c   1.000
_cell.angle_alpha   90.00
_cell.angle_beta   90.00
_cell.angle_gamma   90.00
#
_symmetry.space_group_name_H-M   'P 1'
#
loop_
_entity.id
_entity.type
_entity.pdbx_description
1 polymer ?
#
loop_
_entity_poly.entity_id
_entity_poly.type
_entity_poly.pdbx_seq_one_letter_code
_entity_poly.pdbx_strand_id
1 'polypeptide(L)'
;MPDGPIQSCRDAPILKERGQREVFCGLTSIIWLHRKMQDAFFLVVGSRTCAHLLQSAAGVMIFAEPRFGTAILEETDLAGMADAQDELDREVNRLLSRRPDIKQLFLVGSCPSEVIKLDLAKAAERLTQKFAPSVRVINFSGSGIETTFTQGEDACLAAMVPVLEQTDQRELLVVGA
;
A
#
# COMPACT_ATOMS: atom_id res chain seq x y z
N MET A 1 -2.62 3.97 34.05
CA MET A 1 -1.69 4.67 33.13
C MET A 1 -0.30 4.45 33.60
N PRO A 2 0.67 4.01 32.84
CA PRO A 2 2.05 3.91 33.29
C PRO A 2 2.65 5.32 33.35
N ASP A 3 2.91 5.81 34.57
CA ASP A 3 3.40 7.17 34.86
C ASP A 3 4.92 7.29 34.80
N GLY A 4 5.57 6.74 33.77
CA GLY A 4 7.01 6.91 33.57
C GLY A 4 7.30 7.76 32.34
N PRO A 5 8.36 8.58 32.32
CA PRO A 5 8.75 9.30 31.11
C PRO A 5 9.13 8.29 30.01
N ILE A 6 8.55 8.44 28.84
CA ILE A 6 8.89 7.65 27.66
C ILE A 6 10.34 7.93 27.30
N GLN A 7 11.23 6.97 27.51
CA GLN A 7 12.67 7.13 27.30
C GLN A 7 13.06 7.02 25.80
N SER A 8 12.21 6.40 24.99
CA SER A 8 12.36 6.38 23.52
C SER A 8 11.02 6.11 22.85
N CYS A 9 10.90 6.49 21.56
CA CYS A 9 9.70 6.14 20.76
C CYS A 9 9.49 4.62 20.62
N ARG A 10 10.53 3.80 20.88
CA ARG A 10 10.42 2.33 20.86
C ARG A 10 9.68 1.77 22.07
N ASP A 11 9.66 2.52 23.18
CA ASP A 11 9.02 2.11 24.43
C ASP A 11 7.58 2.62 24.55
N ALA A 12 7.12 3.40 23.55
CA ALA A 12 5.74 3.86 23.53
C ALA A 12 4.79 2.65 23.37
N PRO A 13 3.75 2.52 24.22
CA PRO A 13 2.78 1.45 24.03
C PRO A 13 2.06 1.64 22.69
N ILE A 14 2.16 0.64 21.83
CA ILE A 14 1.38 0.62 20.60
C ILE A 14 -0.09 0.48 20.99
N LEU A 15 -0.85 1.54 20.77
CA LEU A 15 -2.30 1.52 20.96
C LEU A 15 -2.90 0.57 19.92
N LYS A 16 -3.32 -0.60 20.36
CA LYS A 16 -4.06 -1.52 19.51
C LYS A 16 -5.53 -1.09 19.50
N GLU A 17 -6.03 -0.75 18.32
CA GLU A 17 -7.45 -0.50 18.16
C GLU A 17 -8.27 -1.73 18.52
N ARG A 18 -9.29 -1.53 19.34
CA ARG A 18 -10.28 -2.56 19.67
C ARG A 18 -11.55 -2.25 18.88
N GLY A 19 -12.06 -3.23 18.16
CA GLY A 19 -13.36 -3.17 17.49
C GLY A 19 -13.33 -2.98 15.98
N GLN A 20 -12.38 -2.26 15.40
CA GLN A 20 -12.25 -2.14 13.93
C GLN A 20 -11.43 -3.29 13.30
N ARG A 21 -10.68 -3.98 14.11
CA ARG A 21 -9.78 -5.07 13.71
C ARG A 21 -10.52 -6.23 13.01
N GLU A 22 -11.79 -6.41 13.34
CA GLU A 22 -12.61 -7.51 12.81
C GLU A 22 -13.45 -7.12 11.59
N VAL A 23 -13.54 -5.81 11.27
CA VAL A 23 -14.45 -5.30 10.25
C VAL A 23 -13.72 -4.86 9.00
N PHE A 24 -12.57 -4.19 9.13
CA PHE A 24 -11.84 -3.61 8.00
C PHE A 24 -10.34 -3.93 8.04
N CYS A 25 -9.82 -4.44 6.93
CA CYS A 25 -8.39 -4.64 6.74
C CYS A 25 -7.69 -3.34 6.32
N GLY A 26 -6.35 -3.36 6.33
CA GLY A 26 -5.53 -2.20 5.94
C GLY A 26 -5.76 -1.70 4.52
N LEU A 27 -6.28 -2.54 3.60
CA LEU A 27 -6.60 -2.10 2.24
C LEU A 27 -7.63 -0.97 2.19
N THR A 28 -8.52 -0.88 3.16
CA THR A 28 -9.53 0.20 3.19
C THR A 28 -8.94 1.57 3.43
N SER A 29 -7.72 1.67 3.99
CA SER A 29 -7.00 2.94 4.12
C SER A 29 -6.72 3.60 2.75
N ILE A 30 -6.60 2.80 1.69
CA ILE A 30 -6.36 3.29 0.32
C ILE A 30 -7.47 4.25 -0.13
N ILE A 31 -8.72 4.06 0.33
CA ILE A 31 -9.86 4.92 -0.01
C ILE A 31 -9.61 6.38 0.39
N TRP A 32 -8.85 6.60 1.45
CA TRP A 32 -8.45 7.92 1.93
C TRP A 32 -7.12 8.37 1.36
N LEU A 33 -6.13 7.49 1.35
CA LEU A 33 -4.77 7.78 0.91
C LEU A 33 -4.72 8.25 -0.54
N HIS A 34 -5.44 7.58 -1.46
CA HIS A 34 -5.44 7.95 -2.87
C HIS A 34 -5.99 9.35 -3.15
N ARG A 35 -6.78 9.90 -2.24
CA ARG A 35 -7.32 11.28 -2.34
C ARG A 35 -6.32 12.33 -1.87
N LYS A 36 -5.42 11.94 -0.97
CA LYS A 36 -4.44 12.85 -0.35
C LYS A 36 -3.14 12.94 -1.14
N MET A 37 -2.74 11.87 -1.80
CA MET A 37 -1.52 11.81 -2.61
C MET A 37 -1.84 11.93 -4.09
N GLN A 38 -1.67 13.13 -4.66
CA GLN A 38 -2.18 13.43 -6.01
C GLN A 38 -1.38 12.79 -7.15
N ASP A 39 -0.09 12.54 -6.96
CA ASP A 39 0.82 11.94 -7.92
C ASP A 39 1.09 10.45 -7.66
N ALA A 40 0.34 9.87 -6.72
CA ALA A 40 0.45 8.47 -6.34
C ALA A 40 -0.67 7.62 -6.95
N PHE A 41 -0.34 6.34 -7.19
CA PHE A 41 -1.30 5.31 -7.55
C PHE A 41 -1.11 4.08 -6.66
N PHE A 42 -2.19 3.50 -6.17
CA PHE A 42 -2.19 2.34 -5.29
C PHE A 42 -2.63 1.10 -6.07
N LEU A 43 -1.67 0.22 -6.39
CA LEU A 43 -1.93 -1.04 -7.05
C LEU A 43 -1.98 -2.17 -6.01
N VAL A 44 -3.18 -2.62 -5.69
CA VAL A 44 -3.39 -3.76 -4.79
C VAL A 44 -3.06 -5.05 -5.53
N VAL A 45 -2.20 -5.86 -4.95
CA VAL A 45 -1.90 -7.20 -5.47
C VAL A 45 -2.74 -8.20 -4.68
N GLY A 46 -3.84 -8.66 -5.27
CA GLY A 46 -4.83 -9.42 -4.53
C GLY A 46 -5.87 -10.12 -5.38
N SER A 47 -6.91 -10.64 -4.73
CA SER A 47 -8.01 -11.35 -5.39
C SER A 47 -9.08 -10.38 -5.94
N ARG A 48 -9.99 -10.94 -6.76
CA ARG A 48 -11.21 -10.22 -7.22
C ARG A 48 -12.06 -9.72 -6.06
N THR A 49 -12.08 -10.42 -4.93
CA THR A 49 -12.81 -9.99 -3.73
C THR A 49 -12.23 -8.69 -3.15
N CYS A 50 -10.89 -8.56 -3.09
CA CYS A 50 -10.22 -7.34 -2.67
C CYS A 50 -10.56 -6.17 -3.60
N ALA A 51 -10.55 -6.42 -4.92
CA ALA A 51 -10.93 -5.41 -5.92
C ALA A 51 -12.37 -4.95 -5.73
N HIS A 52 -13.29 -5.90 -5.57
CA HIS A 52 -14.72 -5.60 -5.37
C HIS A 52 -14.98 -4.80 -4.10
N LEU A 53 -14.32 -5.17 -2.98
CA LEU A 53 -14.42 -4.44 -1.72
C LEU A 53 -14.01 -2.98 -1.89
N LEU A 54 -12.84 -2.73 -2.48
CA LEU A 54 -12.33 -1.37 -2.68
C LEU A 54 -13.21 -0.57 -3.63
N GLN A 55 -13.65 -1.15 -4.75
CA GLN A 55 -14.51 -0.48 -5.70
C GLN A 55 -15.88 -0.15 -5.11
N SER A 56 -16.45 -1.07 -4.33
CA SER A 56 -17.75 -0.85 -3.69
C SER A 56 -17.69 0.24 -2.62
N ALA A 57 -16.66 0.20 -1.76
CA ALA A 57 -16.47 1.21 -0.73
C ALA A 57 -16.12 2.59 -1.32
N ALA A 58 -15.28 2.62 -2.35
CA ALA A 58 -14.90 3.83 -3.03
C ALA A 58 -16.04 4.41 -3.89
N GLY A 59 -16.87 3.57 -4.51
CA GLY A 59 -17.98 3.99 -5.37
C GLY A 59 -19.00 4.89 -4.67
N VAL A 60 -19.14 4.76 -3.35
CA VAL A 60 -20.01 5.63 -2.54
C VAL A 60 -19.34 6.97 -2.22
N MET A 61 -18.02 7.05 -2.27
CA MET A 61 -17.24 8.19 -1.77
C MET A 61 -16.44 8.93 -2.85
N ILE A 62 -16.46 8.45 -4.09
CA ILE A 62 -15.63 9.03 -5.17
C ILE A 62 -16.39 10.13 -5.89
N PHE A 63 -15.99 11.36 -5.62
CA PHE A 63 -16.25 12.51 -6.47
C PHE A 63 -15.00 12.92 -7.28
N ALA A 64 -13.97 12.09 -7.30
CA ALA A 64 -12.70 12.33 -7.94
C ALA A 64 -12.21 11.09 -8.70
N GLU A 65 -11.27 11.27 -9.61
CA GLU A 65 -10.66 10.18 -10.35
C GLU A 65 -10.00 9.16 -9.39
N PRO A 66 -10.35 7.86 -9.49
CA PRO A 66 -9.74 6.85 -8.65
C PRO A 66 -8.27 6.65 -9.01
N ARG A 67 -7.40 6.75 -8.02
CA ARG A 67 -5.96 6.50 -8.14
C ARG A 67 -5.56 5.20 -7.45
N PHE A 68 -6.38 4.20 -7.63
CA PHE A 68 -6.10 2.84 -7.19
C PHE A 68 -6.63 1.82 -8.20
N GLY A 69 -6.07 0.63 -8.18
CA GLY A 69 -6.48 -0.52 -8.98
C GLY A 69 -6.04 -1.81 -8.33
N THR A 70 -6.38 -2.93 -8.95
CA THR A 70 -5.99 -4.25 -8.44
C THR A 70 -5.36 -5.08 -9.55
N ALA A 71 -4.13 -5.55 -9.30
CA ALA A 71 -3.53 -6.64 -10.02
C ALA A 71 -4.12 -7.95 -9.47
N ILE A 72 -4.96 -8.62 -10.25
CA ILE A 72 -5.73 -9.77 -9.79
C ILE A 72 -4.84 -11.02 -9.88
N LEU A 73 -4.65 -11.67 -8.73
CA LEU A 73 -4.08 -13.01 -8.63
C LEU A 73 -5.17 -14.03 -8.96
N GLU A 74 -5.00 -14.74 -10.06
CA GLU A 74 -5.90 -15.81 -10.49
C GLU A 74 -5.61 -17.14 -9.74
N GLU A 75 -6.46 -18.11 -9.91
CA GLU A 75 -6.28 -19.43 -9.26
C GLU A 75 -4.97 -20.11 -9.66
N THR A 76 -4.51 -19.91 -10.89
CA THR A 76 -3.23 -20.42 -11.40
C THR A 76 -2.03 -19.81 -10.70
N ASP A 77 -2.08 -18.52 -10.35
CA ASP A 77 -1.05 -17.82 -9.58
C ASP A 77 -1.01 -18.35 -8.16
N LEU A 78 -2.18 -18.51 -7.55
CA LEU A 78 -2.34 -19.02 -6.18
C LEU A 78 -1.90 -20.49 -6.06
N ALA A 79 -2.06 -21.27 -7.13
CA ALA A 79 -1.63 -22.66 -7.19
C ALA A 79 -0.13 -22.84 -7.55
N GLY A 80 0.59 -21.73 -7.80
CA GLY A 80 2.00 -21.76 -8.20
C GLY A 80 2.23 -22.29 -9.63
N MET A 81 1.19 -22.29 -10.46
CA MET A 81 1.28 -22.76 -11.86
C MET A 81 1.63 -21.65 -12.85
N ALA A 82 1.56 -20.37 -12.42
CA ALA A 82 1.94 -19.21 -13.21
C ALA A 82 2.99 -18.39 -12.44
N ASP A 83 3.80 -17.61 -13.17
CA ASP A 83 4.74 -16.69 -12.55
C ASP A 83 4.01 -15.38 -12.20
N ALA A 84 3.54 -15.30 -10.96
CA ALA A 84 2.85 -14.13 -10.43
C ALA A 84 3.71 -12.84 -10.48
N GLN A 85 5.05 -12.97 -10.48
CA GLN A 85 5.96 -11.83 -10.63
C GLN A 85 5.91 -11.27 -12.05
N ASP A 86 5.93 -12.14 -13.06
CA ASP A 86 5.85 -11.74 -14.46
C ASP A 86 4.50 -11.10 -14.79
N GLU A 87 3.41 -11.63 -14.20
CA GLU A 87 2.08 -11.04 -14.36
C GLU A 87 2.01 -9.65 -13.73
N LEU A 88 2.53 -9.49 -12.51
CA LEU A 88 2.62 -8.19 -11.86
C LEU A 88 3.41 -7.19 -12.70
N ASP A 89 4.55 -7.60 -13.27
CA ASP A 89 5.36 -6.74 -14.12
C ASP A 89 4.60 -6.31 -15.39
N ARG A 90 3.82 -7.20 -15.99
CA ARG A 90 2.97 -6.88 -17.15
C ARG A 90 1.89 -5.86 -16.80
N GLU A 91 1.21 -6.05 -15.67
CA GLU A 91 0.16 -5.13 -15.22
C GLU A 91 0.73 -3.75 -14.88
N VAL A 92 1.88 -3.67 -14.21
CA VAL A 92 2.56 -2.40 -13.92
C VAL A 92 2.98 -1.69 -15.21
N ASN A 93 3.56 -2.42 -16.18
CA ASN A 93 3.91 -1.83 -17.48
C ASN A 93 2.66 -1.28 -18.20
N ARG A 94 1.56 -2.03 -18.20
CA ARG A 94 0.29 -1.61 -18.81
C ARG A 94 -0.28 -0.35 -18.14
N LEU A 95 -0.25 -0.32 -16.79
CA LEU A 95 -0.70 0.81 -16.00
C LEU A 95 0.11 2.08 -16.31
N LEU A 96 1.42 2.02 -16.18
CA LEU A 96 2.30 3.18 -16.37
C LEU A 96 2.32 3.69 -17.82
N SER A 97 2.10 2.81 -18.79
CA SER A 97 1.93 3.23 -20.18
C SER A 97 0.65 4.03 -20.42
N ARG A 98 -0.41 3.76 -19.65
CA ARG A 98 -1.70 4.46 -19.74
C ARG A 98 -1.76 5.70 -18.86
N ARG A 99 -0.98 5.73 -17.79
CA ARG A 99 -0.98 6.77 -16.75
C ARG A 99 0.43 7.32 -16.54
N PRO A 100 0.93 8.14 -17.46
CA PRO A 100 2.27 8.75 -17.36
C PRO A 100 2.34 9.86 -16.29
N ASP A 101 1.22 10.26 -15.74
CA ASP A 101 1.08 11.20 -14.63
C ASP A 101 1.53 10.62 -13.28
N ILE A 102 1.58 9.30 -13.14
CA ILE A 102 1.98 8.64 -11.90
C ILE A 102 3.48 8.85 -11.66
N LYS A 103 3.82 9.40 -10.47
CA LYS A 103 5.21 9.56 -10.00
C LYS A 103 5.56 8.57 -8.90
N GLN A 104 4.57 8.16 -8.12
CA GLN A 104 4.72 7.16 -7.07
C GLN A 104 3.72 6.02 -7.30
N LEU A 105 4.22 4.81 -7.38
CA LEU A 105 3.40 3.62 -7.46
C LEU A 105 3.55 2.81 -6.19
N PHE A 106 2.46 2.64 -5.46
CA PHE A 106 2.42 1.76 -4.29
C PHE A 106 1.96 0.37 -4.68
N LEU A 107 2.80 -0.64 -4.43
CA LEU A 107 2.41 -2.05 -4.48
C LEU A 107 1.88 -2.46 -3.11
N VAL A 108 0.59 -2.69 -3.01
CA VAL A 108 -0.06 -2.96 -1.73
C VAL A 108 -0.35 -4.46 -1.61
N GLY A 109 0.31 -5.08 -0.63
CA GLY A 109 0.10 -6.49 -0.31
C GLY A 109 -1.29 -6.73 0.28
N SER A 110 -1.90 -7.84 -0.08
CA SER A 110 -3.17 -8.32 0.43
C SER A 110 -3.02 -9.73 1.00
N CYS A 111 -4.06 -10.25 1.68
CA CYS A 111 -4.01 -11.60 2.22
C CYS A 111 -3.60 -12.66 1.17
N PRO A 112 -4.16 -12.72 -0.05
CA PRO A 112 -3.71 -13.65 -1.07
C PRO A 112 -2.24 -13.54 -1.41
N SER A 113 -1.70 -12.33 -1.61
CA SER A 113 -0.28 -12.15 -1.95
C SER A 113 0.65 -12.57 -0.82
N GLU A 114 0.24 -12.40 0.44
CA GLU A 114 1.01 -12.87 1.60
C GLU A 114 0.96 -14.39 1.75
N VAL A 115 -0.20 -15.00 1.53
CA VAL A 115 -0.35 -16.47 1.61
C VAL A 115 0.57 -17.17 0.62
N ILE A 116 0.68 -16.65 -0.61
CA ILE A 116 1.60 -17.22 -1.63
C ILE A 116 3.03 -16.72 -1.47
N LYS A 117 3.31 -15.89 -0.45
CA LYS A 117 4.62 -15.29 -0.18
C LYS A 117 5.21 -14.55 -1.38
N LEU A 118 4.38 -13.80 -2.10
CA LEU A 118 4.82 -12.98 -3.21
C LEU A 118 5.71 -11.85 -2.69
N ASP A 119 6.97 -11.84 -3.13
CA ASP A 119 7.97 -10.85 -2.68
C ASP A 119 7.75 -9.50 -3.37
N LEU A 120 6.87 -8.67 -2.78
CA LEU A 120 6.56 -7.34 -3.28
C LEU A 120 7.70 -6.34 -3.04
N ALA A 121 8.56 -6.56 -2.05
CA ALA A 121 9.72 -5.70 -1.80
C ALA A 121 10.71 -5.81 -2.96
N LYS A 122 11.07 -7.05 -3.33
CA LYS A 122 11.92 -7.31 -4.49
C LYS A 122 11.31 -6.83 -5.80
N ALA A 123 9.98 -6.95 -5.95
CA ALA A 123 9.27 -6.41 -7.11
C ALA A 123 9.37 -4.88 -7.17
N ALA A 124 9.18 -4.19 -6.03
CA ALA A 124 9.28 -2.74 -5.95
C ALA A 124 10.67 -2.23 -6.30
N GLU A 125 11.73 -2.88 -5.80
CA GLU A 125 13.11 -2.53 -6.14
C GLU A 125 13.38 -2.70 -7.65
N ARG A 126 13.02 -3.84 -8.22
CA ARG A 126 13.20 -4.15 -9.66
C ARG A 126 12.45 -3.16 -10.54
N LEU A 127 11.20 -2.87 -10.21
CA LEU A 127 10.37 -1.94 -10.96
C LEU A 127 10.84 -0.48 -10.80
N THR A 128 11.31 -0.09 -9.60
CA THR A 128 11.91 1.22 -9.42
C THR A 128 13.13 1.39 -10.32
N GLN A 129 14.04 0.41 -10.38
CA GLN A 129 15.20 0.46 -11.27
C GLN A 129 14.79 0.57 -12.75
N LYS A 130 13.76 -0.16 -13.14
CA LYS A 130 13.25 -0.18 -14.52
C LYS A 130 12.64 1.17 -14.95
N PHE A 131 11.94 1.85 -14.06
CA PHE A 131 11.20 3.08 -14.38
C PHE A 131 11.88 4.36 -13.86
N ALA A 132 13.06 4.25 -13.24
CA ALA A 132 13.81 5.42 -12.79
C ALA A 132 14.21 6.32 -13.96
N PRO A 133 14.27 7.63 -13.78
CA PRO A 133 13.86 8.39 -12.58
C PRO A 133 12.36 8.78 -12.58
N SER A 134 11.58 8.33 -13.56
CA SER A 134 10.23 8.83 -13.82
C SER A 134 9.21 8.39 -12.77
N VAL A 135 9.32 7.15 -12.28
CA VAL A 135 8.40 6.57 -11.32
C VAL A 135 9.19 5.86 -10.22
N ARG A 136 8.77 6.11 -8.98
CA ARG A 136 9.26 5.38 -7.81
C ARG A 136 8.21 4.35 -7.40
N VAL A 137 8.65 3.13 -7.15
CA VAL A 137 7.78 2.04 -6.72
C VAL A 137 8.07 1.70 -5.26
N ILE A 138 7.04 1.71 -4.42
CA ILE A 138 7.13 1.49 -2.96
C ILE A 138 6.14 0.37 -2.62
N ASN A 139 6.49 -0.53 -1.71
CA ASN A 139 5.58 -1.56 -1.25
C ASN A 139 5.21 -1.39 0.22
N PHE A 140 4.00 -1.80 0.59
CA PHE A 140 3.58 -1.97 1.97
C PHE A 140 2.47 -3.04 2.07
N SER A 141 2.26 -3.57 3.29
CA SER A 141 1.16 -4.51 3.53
C SER A 141 -0.11 -3.76 3.94
N GLY A 142 -1.20 -4.10 3.28
CA GLY A 142 -2.56 -3.72 3.65
C GLY A 142 -3.42 -4.93 4.00
N SER A 143 -2.81 -6.09 4.19
CA SER A 143 -3.54 -7.34 4.42
C SER A 143 -4.29 -7.34 5.76
N GLY A 144 -5.42 -8.03 5.78
CA GLY A 144 -6.17 -8.24 7.03
C GLY A 144 -5.52 -9.24 8.00
N ILE A 145 -4.44 -9.90 7.58
CA ILE A 145 -3.64 -10.78 8.43
C ILE A 145 -2.77 -9.94 9.37
N GLU A 146 -2.15 -8.89 8.85
CA GLU A 146 -1.16 -8.08 9.56
C GLU A 146 -1.68 -6.71 9.99
N THR A 147 -2.61 -6.12 9.22
CA THR A 147 -2.97 -4.71 9.37
C THR A 147 -4.47 -4.50 9.55
N THR A 148 -4.80 -3.59 10.44
CA THR A 148 -6.13 -2.98 10.55
C THR A 148 -6.23 -1.76 9.64
N PHE A 149 -7.39 -1.13 9.58
CA PHE A 149 -7.64 0.07 8.79
C PHE A 149 -6.59 1.19 9.01
N THR A 150 -6.38 1.63 10.25
CA THR A 150 -5.42 2.69 10.58
C THR A 150 -3.98 2.24 10.45
N GLN A 151 -3.67 0.99 10.77
CA GLN A 151 -2.34 0.43 10.54
C GLN A 151 -1.95 0.37 9.07
N GLY A 152 -2.93 0.26 8.14
CA GLY A 152 -2.67 0.35 6.71
C GLY A 152 -2.21 1.74 6.28
N GLU A 153 -2.75 2.81 6.88
CA GLU A 153 -2.28 4.18 6.68
C GLU A 153 -0.87 4.36 7.23
N ASP A 154 -0.64 3.94 8.47
CA ASP A 154 0.68 3.99 9.11
C ASP A 154 1.74 3.22 8.30
N ALA A 155 1.40 2.03 7.79
CA ALA A 155 2.30 1.24 6.97
C ALA A 155 2.67 1.95 5.67
N CYS A 156 1.71 2.62 5.01
CA CYS A 156 1.97 3.43 3.83
C CYS A 156 2.94 4.58 4.13
N LEU A 157 2.67 5.35 5.19
CA LEU A 157 3.51 6.49 5.58
C LEU A 157 4.90 6.03 6.00
N ALA A 158 5.01 4.95 6.77
CA ALA A 158 6.28 4.36 7.17
C ALA A 158 7.12 3.89 5.98
N ALA A 159 6.47 3.30 4.95
CA ALA A 159 7.14 2.87 3.73
C ALA A 159 7.69 4.05 2.90
N MET A 160 7.13 5.24 3.04
CA MET A 160 7.63 6.45 2.38
C MET A 160 8.89 7.02 3.03
N VAL A 161 9.06 6.88 4.35
CA VAL A 161 10.15 7.52 5.11
C VAL A 161 11.54 7.25 4.52
N PRO A 162 11.91 6.01 4.14
CA PRO A 162 13.23 5.72 3.59
C PRO A 162 13.54 6.39 2.25
N VAL A 163 12.50 6.82 1.53
CA VAL A 163 12.63 7.38 0.17
C VAL A 163 12.49 8.89 0.13
N LEU A 164 12.22 9.52 1.27
CA LEU A 164 12.21 10.97 1.40
C LEU A 164 13.64 11.51 1.43
N GLU A 165 13.81 12.71 0.87
CA GLU A 165 15.09 13.42 0.95
C GLU A 165 15.36 13.82 2.41
N GLN A 166 16.57 13.53 2.87
CA GLN A 166 17.00 13.97 4.18
C GLN A 166 17.40 15.46 4.11
N THR A 167 16.92 16.25 5.05
CA THR A 167 17.25 17.65 5.17
C THR A 167 17.82 17.92 6.56
N ASP A 168 18.71 18.89 6.68
CA ASP A 168 19.25 19.36 7.96
C ASP A 168 18.28 20.29 8.71
N GLN A 169 17.15 20.62 8.09
CA GLN A 169 16.11 21.43 8.70
C GLN A 169 15.39 20.61 9.78
N ARG A 170 15.34 21.19 10.98
CA ARG A 170 14.61 20.60 12.11
C ARG A 170 13.19 21.17 12.14
N GLU A 171 12.34 20.60 11.29
CA GLU A 171 10.93 20.95 11.25
C GLU A 171 10.09 19.78 11.77
N LEU A 172 8.99 20.10 12.43
CA LEU A 172 8.00 19.10 12.83
C LEU A 172 6.95 19.00 11.72
N LEU A 173 6.96 17.88 11.02
CA LEU A 173 5.91 17.56 10.07
C LEU A 173 4.86 16.68 10.77
N VAL A 174 3.62 17.14 10.83
CA VAL A 174 2.49 16.33 11.28
C VAL A 174 1.83 15.73 10.04
N VAL A 175 1.89 14.40 9.93
CA VAL A 175 1.28 13.63 8.84
C VAL A 175 0.15 12.82 9.41
N GLY A 176 -0.98 12.85 8.77
CA GLY A 176 -2.17 12.10 9.19
C GLY A 176 -3.45 12.64 8.57
N ALA A 177 -4.53 11.89 8.76
CA ALA A 177 -5.86 12.22 8.25
C ALA A 177 -6.65 13.06 9.22
#